data_f584b4b67c11d2dafcdd3b53651cde7f
#
_entry.id   f584b4b67c11d2dafcdd3b53651cde7f
#
_cell.length_a   1.000
_cell.length_b   1.000
_cell.length_c   1.000
_cell.angle_alpha   90.00
_cell.angle_beta   90.00
_cell.angle_gamma   90.00
#
_symmetry.space_group_name_H-M   'P 1'
#
loop_
_entity.id
_entity.type
_entity.pdbx_description
1 polymer ?
#
loop_
_entity_poly.entity_id
_entity_poly.type
_entity_poly.pdbx_seq_one_letter_code
_entity_poly.pdbx_strand_id
1 'polypeptide(L)'
;MSDAGYTADQIQILEGLEAVRKRPGMYIGSTSSRGLHHLVYEIVDNSVDEALAGFCTEIFVQINEDNSITVIDNGRGIPVGINAKSGLPGVEVVFTILHAGGKFGGGGYKVSGGLHGVGASVVNALSEWLEVEIANEGKIYKQRYERGKVCYKLRVDRECDPEMRGTKVTFLPDKEIFEETVFDYNTLKQRFREMAFLTKGLKIHLRDLREEEIHEHIFHYEGGIKEFVTYLNKSKTALYEQIIYCEGMKDNVAVEVAMQHNDSYNETTYGFVNNITTPEGGTHIAGFRSALTKVFNDYGKKNKLLKENEQLSGEDIREGLTAIVSVKIEDPQFEGQTKQKLGNSEARGAVDNIVRTQLEIFLEQNPSVAKMIIEKSVMAQRAREAARKARDLTRRKSALEGMSLPGKLADCSDKDPSKCEIYIVEGDSAGGSAKTARDRATQAILPLRGKILNVEKARLDKIYGNAEIKAMITAFGTGIHEDFDISKLRYHKIIIMTDADVDGAHISTLLLTFLYRFMPDLIKEGYVYLAQPPLYKLEKNKKVWYAYSDDELNQILTEVGRDSNNKIQRYKGLGEMDAEQLWETTMDPEHRILLRVTMDDETSSELDLTFTTLMGDKVEPRREFIEENAKYVQNLDI
;
A
#
# COMPACT_ATOMS: atom_id res chain seq x y z
N MET A 1 12.58 -32.15 -35.63
CA MET A 1 12.65 -31.64 -34.26
C MET A 1 12.56 -32.85 -33.36
N SER A 2 13.65 -33.24 -32.71
CA SER A 2 13.70 -34.41 -31.82
C SER A 2 12.82 -34.16 -30.62
N ASP A 3 11.88 -35.02 -30.43
CA ASP A 3 11.01 -35.15 -29.26
C ASP A 3 11.89 -35.47 -28.03
N ALA A 4 12.33 -34.40 -27.33
CA ALA A 4 13.01 -34.55 -26.06
C ALA A 4 11.94 -34.85 -25.02
N GLY A 5 11.59 -36.14 -24.88
CA GLY A 5 10.62 -36.63 -23.93
C GLY A 5 10.93 -36.12 -22.52
N TYR A 6 9.93 -35.54 -21.86
CA TYR A 6 10.01 -35.12 -20.44
C TYR A 6 10.23 -36.40 -19.59
N THR A 7 11.42 -36.49 -19.00
CA THR A 7 11.84 -37.66 -18.20
C THR A 7 11.94 -37.32 -16.72
N ALA A 8 11.86 -38.32 -15.85
CA ALA A 8 11.99 -38.16 -14.39
C ALA A 8 13.31 -37.47 -13.99
N ASP A 9 14.38 -37.65 -14.76
CA ASP A 9 15.69 -37.03 -14.52
C ASP A 9 15.71 -35.52 -14.74
N GLN A 10 14.68 -34.97 -15.38
CA GLN A 10 14.50 -33.52 -15.58
C GLN A 10 13.78 -32.86 -14.40
N ILE A 11 13.25 -33.64 -13.45
CA ILE A 11 12.64 -33.13 -12.22
C ILE A 11 13.76 -32.76 -11.26
N GLN A 12 13.96 -31.45 -11.08
CA GLN A 12 14.92 -30.92 -10.11
C GLN A 12 14.28 -30.85 -8.72
N ILE A 13 14.91 -31.48 -7.73
CA ILE A 13 14.56 -31.35 -6.32
C ILE A 13 15.44 -30.24 -5.74
N LEU A 14 14.79 -29.16 -5.25
CA LEU A 14 15.47 -28.07 -4.56
C LEU A 14 15.31 -28.29 -3.06
N GLU A 15 16.41 -28.36 -2.33
CA GLU A 15 16.40 -28.55 -0.88
C GLU A 15 16.88 -27.30 -0.14
N GLY A 16 16.30 -27.06 1.04
CA GLY A 16 16.75 -26.03 1.97
C GLY A 16 16.72 -24.62 1.37
N LEU A 17 17.73 -23.81 1.71
CA LEU A 17 17.82 -22.39 1.34
C LEU A 17 18.12 -22.16 -0.16
N GLU A 18 18.57 -23.16 -0.90
CA GLU A 18 18.74 -23.05 -2.36
C GLU A 18 17.41 -22.85 -3.08
N ALA A 19 16.33 -23.47 -2.56
CA ALA A 19 14.98 -23.27 -3.09
C ALA A 19 14.55 -21.82 -2.98
N VAL A 20 14.85 -21.15 -1.86
CA VAL A 20 14.56 -19.74 -1.62
C VAL A 20 15.30 -18.85 -2.62
N ARG A 21 16.59 -19.06 -2.83
CA ARG A 21 17.40 -18.28 -3.77
C ARG A 21 16.97 -18.45 -5.22
N LYS A 22 16.53 -19.65 -5.62
CA LYS A 22 16.03 -19.90 -6.99
C LYS A 22 14.63 -19.37 -7.25
N ARG A 23 13.79 -19.26 -6.22
CA ARG A 23 12.40 -18.82 -6.32
C ARG A 23 12.03 -17.83 -5.20
N PRO A 24 12.74 -16.70 -5.09
CA PRO A 24 12.53 -15.74 -4.00
C PRO A 24 11.11 -15.21 -3.94
N GLY A 25 10.46 -14.98 -5.09
CA GLY A 25 9.08 -14.49 -5.17
C GLY A 25 8.05 -15.38 -4.47
N MET A 26 8.32 -16.68 -4.27
CA MET A 26 7.44 -17.56 -3.49
C MET A 26 7.44 -17.24 -1.99
N TYR A 27 8.49 -16.59 -1.48
CA TYR A 27 8.69 -16.32 -0.05
C TYR A 27 8.49 -14.85 0.30
N ILE A 28 8.91 -13.93 -0.59
CA ILE A 28 8.87 -12.49 -0.36
C ILE A 28 7.97 -11.74 -1.37
N GLY A 29 7.23 -12.47 -2.22
CA GLY A 29 6.29 -11.91 -3.19
C GLY A 29 6.93 -11.34 -4.45
N SER A 30 8.05 -10.63 -4.36
CA SER A 30 8.78 -10.07 -5.51
C SER A 30 10.26 -9.85 -5.17
N THR A 31 11.09 -9.55 -6.19
CA THR A 31 12.49 -9.12 -6.05
C THR A 31 12.68 -7.62 -6.26
N SER A 32 11.59 -6.89 -6.39
CA SER A 32 11.56 -5.42 -6.46
C SER A 32 11.76 -4.76 -5.08
N SER A 33 11.68 -3.45 -5.01
CA SER A 33 11.75 -2.67 -3.75
C SER A 33 10.82 -3.22 -2.66
N ARG A 34 9.61 -3.69 -3.01
CA ARG A 34 8.67 -4.30 -2.05
C ARG A 34 9.27 -5.54 -1.36
N GLY A 35 9.79 -6.49 -2.12
CA GLY A 35 10.41 -7.69 -1.56
C GLY A 35 11.68 -7.38 -0.78
N LEU A 36 12.43 -6.32 -1.18
CA LEU A 36 13.59 -5.84 -0.43
C LEU A 36 13.21 -5.40 0.98
N HIS A 37 12.18 -4.53 1.11
CA HIS A 37 11.72 -4.04 2.42
C HIS A 37 11.10 -5.15 3.26
N HIS A 38 10.49 -6.16 2.63
CA HIS A 38 9.95 -7.33 3.33
C HIS A 38 10.99 -8.08 4.15
N LEU A 39 12.27 -8.09 3.73
CA LEU A 39 13.36 -8.68 4.53
C LEU A 39 13.48 -7.99 5.91
N VAL A 40 13.34 -6.67 5.95
CA VAL A 40 13.38 -5.92 7.21
C VAL A 40 12.17 -6.28 8.08
N TYR A 41 11.00 -6.36 7.47
CA TYR A 41 9.76 -6.69 8.20
C TYR A 41 9.84 -8.07 8.85
N GLU A 42 10.39 -9.09 8.16
CA GLU A 42 10.53 -10.44 8.72
C GLU A 42 11.43 -10.47 9.97
N ILE A 43 12.49 -9.67 10.03
CA ILE A 43 13.34 -9.58 11.22
C ILE A 43 12.66 -8.78 12.34
N VAL A 44 12.04 -7.64 12.01
CA VAL A 44 11.35 -6.79 13.00
C VAL A 44 10.12 -7.50 13.57
N ASP A 45 9.36 -8.24 12.76
CA ASP A 45 8.21 -9.03 13.22
C ASP A 45 8.61 -10.07 14.28
N ASN A 46 9.81 -10.64 14.22
CA ASN A 46 10.33 -11.53 15.27
C ASN A 46 10.52 -10.78 16.60
N SER A 47 11.00 -9.54 16.56
CA SER A 47 11.15 -8.68 17.74
C SER A 47 9.78 -8.21 18.27
N VAL A 48 8.82 -7.94 17.37
CA VAL A 48 7.43 -7.63 17.75
C VAL A 48 6.74 -8.84 18.39
N ASP A 49 7.01 -10.06 17.93
CA ASP A 49 6.50 -11.28 18.58
C ASP A 49 7.04 -11.43 20.01
N GLU A 50 8.30 -11.05 20.28
CA GLU A 50 8.83 -10.96 21.63
C GLU A 50 8.09 -9.90 22.48
N ALA A 51 7.69 -8.78 21.86
CA ALA A 51 6.90 -7.75 22.55
C ALA A 51 5.48 -8.23 22.84
N LEU A 52 4.83 -8.93 21.89
CA LEU A 52 3.51 -9.55 22.11
C LEU A 52 3.54 -10.64 23.20
N ALA A 53 4.67 -11.33 23.34
CA ALA A 53 4.91 -12.28 24.43
C ALA A 53 5.26 -11.60 25.77
N GLY A 54 5.41 -10.27 25.82
CA GLY A 54 5.68 -9.47 27.02
C GLY A 54 7.15 -9.39 27.41
N PHE A 55 8.09 -9.76 26.53
CA PHE A 55 9.52 -9.81 26.84
C PHE A 55 10.34 -8.70 26.17
N CYS A 56 9.82 -8.03 25.15
CA CYS A 56 10.50 -6.93 24.46
C CYS A 56 9.72 -5.62 24.65
N THR A 57 10.42 -4.54 24.92
CA THR A 57 9.85 -3.19 25.11
C THR A 57 10.44 -2.17 24.15
N GLU A 58 11.58 -2.49 23.51
CA GLU A 58 12.29 -1.54 22.67
C GLU A 58 13.00 -2.25 21.50
N ILE A 59 12.84 -1.69 20.30
CA ILE A 59 13.42 -2.20 19.06
C ILE A 59 14.18 -1.05 18.40
N PHE A 60 15.42 -1.28 17.98
CA PHE A 60 16.22 -0.35 17.19
C PHE A 60 16.42 -0.91 15.80
N VAL A 61 16.07 -0.12 14.79
CA VAL A 61 16.30 -0.43 13.37
C VAL A 61 17.18 0.66 12.77
N GLN A 62 18.25 0.27 12.11
CA GLN A 62 19.23 1.18 11.56
C GLN A 62 19.57 0.81 10.12
N ILE A 63 19.50 1.77 9.22
CA ILE A 63 20.07 1.68 7.87
C ILE A 63 21.51 2.18 8.00
N ASN A 64 22.47 1.30 7.74
CA ASN A 64 23.90 1.61 7.87
C ASN A 64 24.43 2.35 6.63
N GLU A 65 25.62 2.94 6.73
CA GLU A 65 26.29 3.65 5.63
C GLU A 65 26.48 2.79 4.37
N ASP A 66 26.74 1.50 4.53
CA ASP A 66 26.89 0.51 3.47
C ASP A 66 25.54 -0.03 2.95
N ASN A 67 24.43 0.54 3.41
CA ASN A 67 23.05 0.13 3.12
C ASN A 67 22.70 -1.28 3.64
N SER A 68 23.45 -1.82 4.61
CA SER A 68 22.99 -2.95 5.41
C SER A 68 21.98 -2.50 6.46
N ILE A 69 21.16 -3.44 6.95
CA ILE A 69 20.18 -3.18 8.02
C ILE A 69 20.64 -3.84 9.32
N THR A 70 20.55 -3.10 10.41
CA THR A 70 20.71 -3.62 11.77
C THR A 70 19.41 -3.53 12.52
N VAL A 71 18.95 -4.65 13.11
CA VAL A 71 17.78 -4.71 14.00
C VAL A 71 18.26 -5.21 15.36
N ILE A 72 17.92 -4.49 16.43
CA ILE A 72 18.27 -4.86 17.81
C ILE A 72 16.99 -4.84 18.64
N ASP A 73 16.74 -5.89 19.42
CA ASP A 73 15.68 -5.95 20.40
C ASP A 73 16.23 -6.27 21.81
N ASN A 74 15.46 -5.93 22.82
CA ASN A 74 15.74 -6.25 24.21
C ASN A 74 14.89 -7.43 24.74
N GLY A 75 14.48 -8.35 23.83
CA GLY A 75 13.73 -9.56 24.16
C GLY A 75 14.57 -10.62 24.87
N ARG A 76 14.06 -11.86 24.92
CA ARG A 76 14.77 -12.99 25.57
C ARG A 76 16.06 -13.42 24.85
N GLY A 77 16.20 -13.07 23.58
CA GLY A 77 17.25 -13.58 22.70
C GLY A 77 16.92 -14.96 22.11
N ILE A 78 17.45 -15.22 20.92
CA ILE A 78 17.31 -16.55 20.29
C ILE A 78 18.09 -17.59 21.11
N PRO A 79 17.54 -18.80 21.36
CA PRO A 79 18.23 -19.81 22.14
C PRO A 79 19.58 -20.22 21.52
N VAL A 80 20.65 -20.19 22.33
CA VAL A 80 22.02 -20.55 21.90
C VAL A 80 22.36 -22.03 22.18
N GLY A 81 21.54 -22.72 22.98
CA GLY A 81 21.71 -24.14 23.30
C GLY A 81 21.51 -25.05 22.09
N ILE A 82 22.00 -26.29 22.21
CA ILE A 82 21.87 -27.30 21.15
C ILE A 82 20.46 -27.84 21.10
N ASN A 83 19.83 -27.79 19.92
CA ASN A 83 18.55 -28.41 19.66
C ASN A 83 18.71 -29.93 19.52
N ALA A 84 17.98 -30.71 20.35
CA ALA A 84 18.14 -32.15 20.42
C ALA A 84 17.79 -32.91 19.14
N LYS A 85 16.90 -32.34 18.28
CA LYS A 85 16.49 -32.98 17.02
C LYS A 85 17.48 -32.77 15.89
N SER A 86 18.03 -31.54 15.76
CA SER A 86 18.96 -31.19 14.69
C SER A 86 20.42 -31.37 15.03
N GLY A 87 20.77 -31.37 16.33
CA GLY A 87 22.16 -31.35 16.80
C GLY A 87 22.86 -30.00 16.58
N LEU A 88 22.14 -28.96 16.18
CA LEU A 88 22.65 -27.63 15.89
C LEU A 88 22.26 -26.64 17.00
N PRO A 89 23.00 -25.53 17.20
CA PRO A 89 22.55 -24.45 18.04
C PRO A 89 21.18 -23.89 17.60
N GLY A 90 20.35 -23.48 18.54
CA GLY A 90 19.00 -22.97 18.21
C GLY A 90 19.03 -21.81 17.21
N VAL A 91 20.00 -20.90 17.33
CA VAL A 91 20.21 -19.79 16.38
C VAL A 91 20.50 -20.29 14.97
N GLU A 92 21.34 -21.32 14.82
CA GLU A 92 21.66 -21.90 13.52
C GLU A 92 20.45 -22.59 12.90
N VAL A 93 19.61 -23.27 13.71
CA VAL A 93 18.33 -23.84 13.27
C VAL A 93 17.41 -22.76 12.70
N VAL A 94 17.24 -21.63 13.40
CA VAL A 94 16.37 -20.52 12.99
C VAL A 94 16.80 -19.89 11.66
N PHE A 95 18.09 -19.76 11.42
CA PHE A 95 18.62 -19.08 10.23
C PHE A 95 18.91 -20.01 9.04
N THR A 96 18.98 -21.34 9.24
CA THR A 96 19.39 -22.27 8.16
C THR A 96 18.36 -23.33 7.79
N ILE A 97 17.36 -23.58 8.64
CA ILE A 97 16.34 -24.60 8.41
C ILE A 97 14.98 -23.97 8.16
N LEU A 98 14.39 -24.25 7.00
CA LEU A 98 13.02 -23.82 6.69
C LEU A 98 12.02 -24.59 7.57
N HIS A 99 10.92 -23.94 7.91
CA HIS A 99 9.85 -24.49 8.75
C HIS A 99 10.35 -24.95 10.13
N ALA A 100 11.32 -24.21 10.69
CA ALA A 100 11.83 -24.40 12.03
C ALA A 100 11.65 -23.13 12.88
N GLY A 101 11.22 -23.29 14.14
CA GLY A 101 11.05 -22.16 15.04
C GLY A 101 10.29 -22.53 16.31
N GLY A 102 10.37 -21.68 17.34
CA GLY A 102 9.70 -21.85 18.63
C GLY A 102 8.20 -21.53 18.61
N LYS A 103 7.63 -21.20 17.46
CA LYS A 103 6.24 -20.75 17.26
C LYS A 103 5.27 -21.89 16.86
N PHE A 104 5.77 -23.11 16.66
CA PHE A 104 4.99 -24.31 16.31
C PHE A 104 4.51 -25.08 17.56
N GLY A 105 3.60 -24.49 18.37
CA GLY A 105 2.93 -25.22 19.48
C GLY A 105 3.81 -25.59 20.69
N GLY A 106 5.00 -25.00 20.83
CA GLY A 106 5.96 -25.32 21.89
C GLY A 106 5.83 -24.54 23.20
N GLY A 107 4.76 -23.76 23.39
CA GLY A 107 4.51 -22.99 24.63
C GLY A 107 5.34 -21.71 24.80
N GLY A 108 6.20 -21.37 23.84
CA GLY A 108 7.03 -20.14 23.89
C GLY A 108 6.28 -18.88 23.49
N TYR A 109 5.27 -19.01 22.63
CA TYR A 109 4.43 -17.91 22.12
C TYR A 109 2.98 -18.39 22.05
N LYS A 110 2.06 -17.66 22.70
CA LYS A 110 0.61 -17.90 22.58
C LYS A 110 0.02 -17.25 21.34
N VAL A 111 0.60 -16.13 20.92
CA VAL A 111 0.22 -15.35 19.74
C VAL A 111 1.50 -14.94 19.03
N SER A 112 1.57 -15.12 17.74
CA SER A 112 2.70 -14.64 16.92
C SER A 112 2.25 -14.29 15.51
N GLY A 113 2.94 -13.34 14.89
CA GLY A 113 2.83 -13.01 13.47
C GLY A 113 3.59 -13.99 12.57
N GLY A 114 4.71 -14.50 13.07
CA GLY A 114 5.58 -15.45 12.36
C GLY A 114 5.08 -16.88 12.42
N LEU A 115 4.17 -17.25 11.51
CA LEU A 115 3.49 -18.56 11.53
C LEU A 115 4.22 -19.68 10.81
N HIS A 116 5.03 -19.37 9.82
CA HIS A 116 5.59 -20.37 8.90
C HIS A 116 7.00 -20.85 9.28
N GLY A 117 7.67 -20.17 10.24
CA GLY A 117 9.03 -20.50 10.66
C GLY A 117 10.06 -20.41 9.52
N VAL A 118 9.87 -19.46 8.60
CA VAL A 118 10.75 -19.28 7.44
C VAL A 118 11.39 -17.90 7.35
N GLY A 119 10.83 -16.86 8.01
CA GLY A 119 11.25 -15.47 7.81
C GLY A 119 12.76 -15.25 7.99
N ALA A 120 13.32 -15.62 9.13
CA ALA A 120 14.75 -15.43 9.40
C ALA A 120 15.65 -16.21 8.42
N SER A 121 15.27 -17.44 8.07
CA SER A 121 16.03 -18.27 7.12
C SER A 121 15.92 -17.75 5.69
N VAL A 122 14.79 -17.17 5.31
CA VAL A 122 14.60 -16.49 4.01
C VAL A 122 15.47 -15.24 3.93
N VAL A 123 15.51 -14.39 4.97
CA VAL A 123 16.40 -13.22 5.01
C VAL A 123 17.86 -13.64 4.86
N ASN A 124 18.28 -14.69 5.58
CA ASN A 124 19.62 -15.23 5.46
C ASN A 124 19.92 -15.72 4.05
N ALA A 125 19.01 -16.47 3.43
CA ALA A 125 19.18 -16.99 2.07
C ALA A 125 19.32 -15.90 1.01
N LEU A 126 18.61 -14.78 1.19
CA LEU A 126 18.55 -13.66 0.24
C LEU A 126 19.51 -12.51 0.56
N SER A 127 20.37 -12.69 1.56
CA SER A 127 21.42 -11.75 1.93
C SER A 127 22.78 -12.17 1.38
N GLU A 128 23.59 -11.21 0.97
CA GLU A 128 25.00 -11.44 0.65
C GLU A 128 25.73 -11.95 1.89
N TRP A 129 25.48 -11.29 3.03
CA TRP A 129 25.87 -11.76 4.35
C TRP A 129 24.84 -11.38 5.41
N LEU A 130 24.77 -12.18 6.47
CA LEU A 130 23.99 -11.93 7.65
C LEU A 130 24.81 -12.29 8.89
N GLU A 131 24.74 -11.43 9.91
CA GLU A 131 25.41 -11.62 11.19
C GLU A 131 24.40 -11.51 12.33
N VAL A 132 24.48 -12.42 13.27
CA VAL A 132 23.63 -12.43 14.46
C VAL A 132 24.48 -12.37 15.72
N GLU A 133 24.12 -11.47 16.64
CA GLU A 133 24.65 -11.39 18.00
C GLU A 133 23.52 -11.63 18.99
N ILE A 134 23.74 -12.44 20.01
CA ILE A 134 22.75 -12.78 21.03
C ILE A 134 23.34 -12.54 22.41
N ALA A 135 22.70 -11.66 23.20
CA ALA A 135 23.04 -11.43 24.59
C ALA A 135 22.32 -12.47 25.46
N ASN A 136 23.06 -13.32 26.14
CA ASN A 136 22.54 -14.34 27.03
C ASN A 136 23.53 -14.68 28.13
N GLU A 137 23.06 -14.69 29.38
CA GLU A 137 23.84 -15.09 30.58
C GLU A 137 25.23 -14.43 30.68
N GLY A 138 25.28 -13.10 30.47
CA GLY A 138 26.51 -12.32 30.59
C GLY A 138 27.50 -12.47 29.42
N LYS A 139 27.07 -13.07 28.31
CA LYS A 139 27.89 -13.28 27.12
C LYS A 139 27.18 -12.85 25.85
N ILE A 140 27.93 -12.30 24.91
CA ILE A 140 27.48 -12.09 23.54
C ILE A 140 27.95 -13.25 22.68
N TYR A 141 26.98 -14.00 22.15
CA TYR A 141 27.23 -15.06 21.16
C TYR A 141 27.10 -14.50 19.77
N LYS A 142 27.96 -14.96 18.84
CA LYS A 142 28.03 -14.43 17.48
C LYS A 142 28.14 -15.55 16.46
N GLN A 143 27.40 -15.39 15.35
CA GLN A 143 27.48 -16.26 14.18
C GLN A 143 27.26 -15.43 12.90
N ARG A 144 27.95 -15.81 11.83
CA ARG A 144 27.84 -15.17 10.52
C ARG A 144 27.53 -16.18 9.43
N TYR A 145 26.76 -15.72 8.46
CA TYR A 145 26.34 -16.47 7.31
C TYR A 145 26.62 -15.68 6.03
N GLU A 146 26.87 -16.37 4.94
CA GLU A 146 27.00 -15.80 3.60
C GLU A 146 26.12 -16.59 2.64
N ARG A 147 25.15 -15.90 2.02
CA ARG A 147 24.17 -16.50 1.11
C ARG A 147 23.50 -17.75 1.68
N GLY A 148 23.12 -17.69 2.95
CA GLY A 148 22.49 -18.79 3.67
C GLY A 148 23.44 -19.84 4.25
N LYS A 149 24.74 -19.78 3.95
CA LYS A 149 25.74 -20.75 4.44
C LYS A 149 26.45 -20.25 5.68
N VAL A 150 26.66 -21.15 6.65
CA VAL A 150 27.39 -20.84 7.90
C VAL A 150 28.85 -20.59 7.59
N CYS A 151 29.38 -19.42 8.00
CA CYS A 151 30.80 -19.09 7.86
C CYS A 151 31.65 -19.70 8.97
N TYR A 152 31.15 -19.70 10.20
CA TYR A 152 31.80 -20.28 11.37
C TYR A 152 30.75 -20.70 12.42
N LYS A 153 31.12 -21.67 13.27
CA LYS A 153 30.24 -22.14 14.36
C LYS A 153 29.95 -21.03 15.35
N LEU A 154 28.78 -21.09 15.99
CA LEU A 154 28.42 -20.18 17.06
C LEU A 154 29.52 -20.11 18.11
N ARG A 155 29.95 -18.91 18.46
CA ARG A 155 31.03 -18.67 19.43
C ARG A 155 30.70 -17.51 20.35
N VAL A 156 31.30 -17.52 21.54
CA VAL A 156 31.30 -16.35 22.42
C VAL A 156 32.24 -15.31 21.81
N ASP A 157 31.74 -14.11 21.58
CA ASP A 157 32.49 -12.98 21.04
C ASP A 157 33.09 -12.12 22.15
N ARG A 158 32.28 -11.78 23.14
CA ARG A 158 32.65 -10.97 24.30
C ARG A 158 31.74 -11.19 25.49
N GLU A 159 32.18 -10.72 26.65
CA GLU A 159 31.34 -10.63 27.85
C GLU A 159 30.45 -9.38 27.79
N CYS A 160 29.30 -9.43 28.47
CA CYS A 160 28.35 -8.32 28.60
C CYS A 160 27.76 -8.30 30.02
N ASP A 161 26.90 -7.31 30.29
CA ASP A 161 26.14 -7.26 31.52
C ASP A 161 25.29 -8.55 31.67
N PRO A 162 25.34 -9.26 32.81
CA PRO A 162 24.51 -10.46 33.05
C PRO A 162 23.01 -10.25 32.88
N GLU A 163 22.51 -9.04 33.10
CA GLU A 163 21.11 -8.69 32.90
C GLU A 163 20.76 -8.38 31.42
N MET A 164 21.76 -8.16 30.59
CA MET A 164 21.55 -7.88 29.18
C MET A 164 20.97 -9.09 28.47
N ARG A 165 19.87 -8.87 27.75
CA ARG A 165 19.19 -9.86 26.90
C ARG A 165 18.86 -9.22 25.57
N GLY A 166 18.69 -10.04 24.55
CA GLY A 166 18.19 -9.60 23.26
C GLY A 166 18.90 -10.21 22.09
N THR A 167 18.43 -9.84 20.90
CA THR A 167 19.00 -10.27 19.62
C THR A 167 19.37 -9.04 18.80
N LYS A 168 20.55 -9.09 18.16
CA LYS A 168 20.95 -8.15 17.13
C LYS A 168 21.19 -8.91 15.84
N VAL A 169 20.50 -8.52 14.79
CA VAL A 169 20.68 -9.06 13.42
C VAL A 169 21.13 -7.94 12.51
N THR A 170 22.21 -8.16 11.78
CA THR A 170 22.66 -7.24 10.72
C THR A 170 22.76 -8.02 9.42
N PHE A 171 22.22 -7.50 8.33
CA PHE A 171 22.25 -8.16 7.04
C PHE A 171 22.38 -7.18 5.87
N LEU A 172 23.02 -7.64 4.80
CA LEU A 172 23.14 -6.92 3.53
C LEU A 172 22.40 -7.72 2.44
N PRO A 173 21.38 -7.14 1.78
CA PRO A 173 20.67 -7.81 0.68
C PRO A 173 21.60 -8.20 -0.47
N ASP A 174 21.36 -9.36 -1.07
CA ASP A 174 22.18 -9.85 -2.18
C ASP A 174 21.77 -9.20 -3.50
N LYS A 175 22.67 -8.39 -4.07
CA LYS A 175 22.50 -7.73 -5.38
C LYS A 175 22.33 -8.67 -6.56
N GLU A 176 22.64 -9.97 -6.41
CA GLU A 176 22.38 -10.98 -7.42
C GLU A 176 20.92 -11.42 -7.45
N ILE A 177 20.14 -11.09 -6.39
CA ILE A 177 18.73 -11.46 -6.24
C ILE A 177 17.81 -10.27 -6.51
N PHE A 178 18.13 -9.11 -5.94
CA PHE A 178 17.28 -7.93 -6.00
C PHE A 178 17.66 -7.01 -7.16
N GLU A 179 16.64 -6.46 -7.82
CA GLU A 179 16.79 -5.45 -8.89
C GLU A 179 17.38 -4.15 -8.34
N GLU A 180 17.01 -3.82 -7.10
CA GLU A 180 17.48 -2.68 -6.33
C GLU A 180 17.74 -3.12 -4.90
N THR A 181 18.83 -2.61 -4.28
CA THR A 181 19.22 -2.94 -2.90
C THR A 181 19.20 -1.73 -1.96
N VAL A 182 18.70 -0.58 -2.41
CA VAL A 182 18.63 0.65 -1.62
C VAL A 182 17.32 0.69 -0.84
N PHE A 183 17.41 0.75 0.49
CA PHE A 183 16.24 0.86 1.34
C PHE A 183 15.68 2.28 1.34
N ASP A 184 14.35 2.40 1.26
CA ASP A 184 13.65 3.66 1.42
C ASP A 184 13.27 3.89 2.90
N TYR A 185 13.78 4.98 3.47
CA TYR A 185 13.54 5.35 4.86
C TYR A 185 12.06 5.61 5.14
N ASN A 186 11.34 6.24 4.22
CA ASN A 186 9.93 6.59 4.43
C ASN A 186 9.03 5.35 4.41
N THR A 187 9.32 4.39 3.57
CA THR A 187 8.62 3.09 3.54
C THR A 187 8.77 2.37 4.90
N LEU A 188 9.98 2.29 5.45
CA LEU A 188 10.20 1.71 6.78
C LEU A 188 9.54 2.52 7.89
N LYS A 189 9.61 3.87 7.82
CA LYS A 189 8.99 4.80 8.76
C LYS A 189 7.48 4.58 8.88
N GLN A 190 6.81 4.40 7.75
CA GLN A 190 5.37 4.15 7.70
C GLN A 190 5.01 2.83 8.38
N ARG A 191 5.67 1.75 8.03
CA ARG A 191 5.40 0.42 8.59
C ARG A 191 5.67 0.35 10.09
N PHE A 192 6.75 0.94 10.57
CA PHE A 192 7.09 0.92 12.00
C PHE A 192 6.12 1.76 12.85
N ARG A 193 5.56 2.82 12.28
CA ARG A 193 4.48 3.57 12.91
C ARG A 193 3.25 2.70 13.15
N GLU A 194 2.81 1.95 12.15
CA GLU A 194 1.69 1.01 12.30
C GLU A 194 1.97 -0.06 13.36
N MET A 195 3.16 -0.68 13.32
CA MET A 195 3.56 -1.68 14.31
C MET A 195 3.54 -1.14 15.73
N ALA A 196 4.01 0.10 15.93
CA ALA A 196 4.01 0.73 17.25
C ALA A 196 2.59 1.07 17.74
N PHE A 197 1.67 1.48 16.87
CA PHE A 197 0.25 1.65 17.23
C PHE A 197 -0.42 0.33 17.62
N LEU A 198 -0.10 -0.76 16.92
CA LEU A 198 -0.69 -2.08 17.16
C LEU A 198 -0.12 -2.77 18.39
N THR A 199 1.07 -2.37 18.84
CA THR A 199 1.75 -2.94 20.00
C THR A 199 1.92 -1.85 21.07
N LYS A 200 0.84 -1.64 21.81
CA LYS A 200 0.77 -0.61 22.86
C LYS A 200 1.99 -0.63 23.78
N GLY A 201 2.64 0.53 23.94
CA GLY A 201 3.80 0.70 24.81
C GLY A 201 5.14 0.24 24.23
N LEU A 202 5.17 -0.42 23.06
CA LEU A 202 6.42 -0.75 22.37
C LEU A 202 7.06 0.52 21.80
N LYS A 203 8.37 0.66 22.00
CA LYS A 203 9.17 1.74 21.43
C LYS A 203 9.99 1.21 20.24
N ILE A 204 9.85 1.83 19.08
CA ILE A 204 10.62 1.49 17.88
C ILE A 204 11.42 2.71 17.46
N HIS A 205 12.74 2.56 17.33
CA HIS A 205 13.65 3.56 16.81
C HIS A 205 14.00 3.22 15.37
N LEU A 206 13.93 4.21 14.49
CA LEU A 206 14.41 4.10 13.11
C LEU A 206 15.48 5.14 12.88
N ARG A 207 16.67 4.71 12.46
CA ARG A 207 17.81 5.57 12.13
C ARG A 207 18.30 5.32 10.72
N ASP A 208 18.70 6.38 10.03
CA ASP A 208 19.39 6.32 8.74
C ASP A 208 20.75 7.00 8.87
N LEU A 209 21.84 6.26 8.64
CA LEU A 209 23.22 6.72 8.76
C LEU A 209 23.88 6.96 7.40
N ARG A 210 23.15 6.91 6.29
CA ARG A 210 23.74 7.02 4.95
C ARG A 210 24.13 8.45 4.57
N GLU A 211 23.54 9.46 5.22
CA GLU A 211 23.84 10.87 5.02
C GLU A 211 24.61 11.44 6.22
N GLU A 212 25.31 12.57 6.05
CA GLU A 212 26.04 13.25 7.15
C GLU A 212 25.11 13.66 8.29
N GLU A 213 23.86 14.06 7.98
CA GLU A 213 22.82 14.32 8.95
C GLU A 213 22.02 13.04 9.22
N ILE A 214 22.11 12.55 10.47
CA ILE A 214 21.40 11.34 10.88
C ILE A 214 19.91 11.62 10.94
N HIS A 215 19.12 10.90 10.13
CA HIS A 215 17.67 10.89 10.23
C HIS A 215 17.24 9.88 11.30
N GLU A 216 16.57 10.37 12.35
CA GLU A 216 16.05 9.52 13.42
C GLU A 216 14.57 9.79 13.68
N HIS A 217 13.82 8.71 13.89
CA HIS A 217 12.42 8.80 14.35
C HIS A 217 12.13 7.73 15.41
N ILE A 218 11.40 8.12 16.45
CA ILE A 218 11.01 7.24 17.55
C ILE A 218 9.49 7.12 17.55
N PHE A 219 8.99 5.90 17.45
CA PHE A 219 7.57 5.57 17.54
C PHE A 219 7.27 4.98 18.90
N HIS A 220 6.33 5.58 19.62
CA HIS A 220 5.90 5.12 20.95
C HIS A 220 4.49 5.63 21.23
N TYR A 221 3.51 4.74 21.34
CA TYR A 221 2.11 5.07 21.47
C TYR A 221 1.47 4.32 22.63
N GLU A 222 1.17 5.04 23.72
CA GLU A 222 0.53 4.49 24.91
C GLU A 222 -0.96 4.23 24.74
N GLY A 223 -1.63 4.96 23.86
CA GLY A 223 -3.06 4.80 23.55
C GLY A 223 -3.35 3.69 22.55
N GLY A 224 -2.32 3.10 21.92
CA GLY A 224 -2.47 1.99 20.98
C GLY A 224 -3.36 2.32 19.80
N ILE A 225 -4.31 1.45 19.45
CA ILE A 225 -5.20 1.64 18.29
C ILE A 225 -6.17 2.83 18.42
N LYS A 226 -6.41 3.36 19.61
CA LYS A 226 -7.17 4.62 19.77
C LYS A 226 -6.39 5.80 19.22
N GLU A 227 -5.09 5.88 19.54
CA GLU A 227 -4.20 6.90 18.97
C GLU A 227 -4.05 6.71 17.45
N PHE A 228 -4.09 5.47 16.97
CA PHE A 228 -4.06 5.18 15.53
C PHE A 228 -5.28 5.76 14.81
N VAL A 229 -6.50 5.59 15.34
CA VAL A 229 -7.71 6.23 14.79
C VAL A 229 -7.59 7.75 14.82
N THR A 230 -7.08 8.33 15.91
CA THR A 230 -6.84 9.78 16.00
C THR A 230 -5.83 10.25 14.94
N TYR A 231 -4.76 9.51 14.74
CA TYR A 231 -3.74 9.79 13.73
C TYR A 231 -4.33 9.77 12.30
N LEU A 232 -5.13 8.75 11.97
CA LEU A 232 -5.79 8.62 10.67
C LEU A 232 -6.84 9.73 10.42
N ASN A 233 -7.41 10.28 11.50
CA ASN A 233 -8.40 11.35 11.42
C ASN A 233 -7.79 12.77 11.49
N LYS A 234 -6.46 12.92 11.59
CA LYS A 234 -5.82 14.25 11.72
C LYS A 234 -6.19 15.22 10.61
N SER A 235 -6.41 14.72 9.39
CA SER A 235 -6.81 15.50 8.21
C SER A 235 -8.32 15.53 7.97
N LYS A 236 -9.13 14.95 8.88
CA LYS A 236 -10.60 14.88 8.81
C LYS A 236 -11.22 15.60 10.02
N THR A 237 -12.48 16.00 9.93
CA THR A 237 -13.20 16.57 11.06
C THR A 237 -14.04 15.50 11.72
N ALA A 238 -13.71 15.11 12.93
CA ALA A 238 -14.49 14.14 13.68
C ALA A 238 -15.91 14.68 13.97
N LEU A 239 -16.92 13.82 13.88
CA LEU A 239 -18.30 14.18 14.21
C LEU A 239 -18.53 14.29 15.72
N TYR A 240 -17.71 13.63 16.52
CA TYR A 240 -17.72 13.62 17.98
C TYR A 240 -16.30 13.38 18.49
N GLU A 241 -16.00 13.80 19.71
CA GLU A 241 -14.64 13.75 20.27
C GLU A 241 -14.21 12.34 20.71
N GLN A 242 -15.15 11.51 21.17
CA GLN A 242 -14.84 10.19 21.73
C GLN A 242 -14.40 9.21 20.64
N ILE A 243 -13.37 8.41 20.94
CA ILE A 243 -13.09 7.20 20.17
C ILE A 243 -13.94 6.07 20.76
N ILE A 244 -14.79 5.46 19.96
CA ILE A 244 -15.53 4.26 20.35
C ILE A 244 -14.54 3.11 20.39
N TYR A 245 -14.45 2.44 21.55
CA TYR A 245 -13.48 1.38 21.77
C TYR A 245 -14.16 0.15 22.34
N CYS A 246 -13.88 -1.01 21.75
CA CYS A 246 -14.39 -2.31 22.17
C CYS A 246 -13.20 -3.27 22.33
N GLU A 247 -13.15 -3.96 23.45
CA GLU A 247 -12.10 -4.95 23.71
C GLU A 247 -12.67 -6.16 24.46
N GLY A 248 -12.13 -7.34 24.21
CA GLY A 248 -12.54 -8.54 24.91
C GLY A 248 -11.93 -9.81 24.34
N MET A 249 -12.28 -10.93 24.97
CA MET A 249 -11.86 -12.26 24.53
C MET A 249 -13.09 -13.17 24.40
N LYS A 250 -13.18 -13.87 23.29
CA LYS A 250 -14.20 -14.89 23.06
C LYS A 250 -13.65 -15.98 22.14
N ASP A 251 -13.95 -17.24 22.47
CA ASP A 251 -13.53 -18.43 21.71
C ASP A 251 -12.00 -18.44 21.42
N ASN A 252 -11.18 -18.06 22.41
CA ASN A 252 -9.72 -17.88 22.33
C ASN A 252 -9.26 -16.81 21.32
N VAL A 253 -10.17 -15.96 20.84
CA VAL A 253 -9.86 -14.80 20.00
C VAL A 253 -9.90 -13.55 20.87
N ALA A 254 -8.76 -12.88 21.02
CA ALA A 254 -8.72 -11.55 21.62
C ALA A 254 -9.07 -10.52 20.53
N VAL A 255 -10.03 -9.66 20.82
CA VAL A 255 -10.56 -8.65 19.90
C VAL A 255 -10.32 -7.27 20.46
N GLU A 256 -9.83 -6.37 19.66
CA GLU A 256 -9.66 -4.97 19.96
C GLU A 256 -10.11 -4.13 18.75
N VAL A 257 -11.05 -3.23 18.97
CA VAL A 257 -11.61 -2.37 17.92
C VAL A 257 -11.65 -0.93 18.40
N ALA A 258 -11.14 -0.02 17.60
CA ALA A 258 -11.30 1.42 17.80
C ALA A 258 -11.91 2.05 16.57
N MET A 259 -12.87 2.99 16.73
CA MET A 259 -13.53 3.63 15.60
C MET A 259 -14.04 5.03 15.93
N GLN A 260 -14.15 5.87 14.89
CA GLN A 260 -14.73 7.21 14.97
C GLN A 260 -15.27 7.62 13.61
N HIS A 261 -16.45 8.25 13.57
CA HIS A 261 -16.98 8.86 12.34
C HIS A 261 -16.47 10.29 12.17
N ASN A 262 -16.29 10.67 10.93
CA ASN A 262 -15.81 11.99 10.51
C ASN A 262 -16.67 12.55 9.35
N ASP A 263 -16.34 13.73 8.87
CA ASP A 263 -17.07 14.46 7.85
C ASP A 263 -16.83 13.95 6.40
N SER A 264 -15.90 13.02 6.20
CA SER A 264 -15.61 12.47 4.87
C SER A 264 -16.71 11.54 4.35
N TYR A 265 -16.60 11.14 3.10
CA TYR A 265 -17.53 10.22 2.43
C TYR A 265 -16.98 8.81 2.27
N ASN A 266 -15.70 8.61 2.55
CA ASN A 266 -15.02 7.33 2.38
C ASN A 266 -15.00 6.52 3.68
N GLU A 267 -15.11 5.19 3.58
CA GLU A 267 -14.80 4.25 4.66
C GLU A 267 -13.28 4.05 4.72
N THR A 268 -12.70 4.13 5.91
CA THR A 268 -11.29 3.84 6.21
C THR A 268 -11.25 2.77 7.30
N THR A 269 -11.30 1.50 6.92
CA THR A 269 -11.31 0.36 7.85
C THR A 269 -10.12 -0.53 7.59
N TYR A 270 -9.23 -0.69 8.59
CA TYR A 270 -8.07 -1.57 8.53
C TYR A 270 -8.22 -2.75 9.47
N GLY A 271 -7.93 -3.95 8.93
CA GLY A 271 -7.94 -5.21 9.67
C GLY A 271 -6.53 -5.71 9.96
N PHE A 272 -6.33 -6.20 11.18
CA PHE A 272 -5.07 -6.77 11.61
C PHE A 272 -5.30 -8.09 12.33
N VAL A 273 -4.41 -9.06 12.07
CA VAL A 273 -4.39 -10.36 12.72
C VAL A 273 -2.98 -10.61 13.23
N ASN A 274 -2.79 -10.71 14.56
CA ASN A 274 -1.46 -10.84 15.16
C ASN A 274 -0.48 -9.76 14.66
N ASN A 275 -0.95 -8.51 14.56
CA ASN A 275 -0.25 -7.33 14.03
C ASN A 275 0.12 -7.39 12.52
N ILE A 276 -0.34 -8.40 11.79
CA ILE A 276 -0.22 -8.48 10.33
C ILE A 276 -1.43 -7.79 9.70
N THR A 277 -1.20 -6.89 8.75
CA THR A 277 -2.27 -6.26 7.98
C THR A 277 -2.97 -7.27 7.07
N THR A 278 -4.29 -7.16 6.97
CA THR A 278 -5.13 -7.99 6.09
C THR A 278 -5.86 -7.10 5.08
N PRO A 279 -5.22 -6.68 3.99
CA PRO A 279 -5.80 -5.71 3.04
C PRO A 279 -7.12 -6.19 2.41
N GLU A 280 -7.27 -7.49 2.20
CA GLU A 280 -8.50 -8.10 1.71
C GLU A 280 -9.53 -8.39 2.82
N GLY A 281 -9.22 -7.99 4.07
CA GLY A 281 -10.09 -8.19 5.22
C GLY A 281 -10.14 -9.65 5.68
N GLY A 282 -11.34 -10.22 5.71
CA GLY A 282 -11.60 -11.57 6.18
C GLY A 282 -12.72 -11.63 7.21
N THR A 283 -12.79 -12.74 7.93
CA THR A 283 -13.87 -13.04 8.86
C THR A 283 -14.02 -12.03 10.01
N HIS A 284 -12.93 -11.48 10.52
CA HIS A 284 -12.94 -10.44 11.57
C HIS A 284 -13.59 -9.15 11.07
N ILE A 285 -13.27 -8.69 9.85
CA ILE A 285 -13.90 -7.51 9.24
C ILE A 285 -15.38 -7.78 8.93
N ALA A 286 -15.70 -8.99 8.45
CA ALA A 286 -17.09 -9.38 8.21
C ALA A 286 -17.91 -9.37 9.51
N GLY A 287 -17.36 -9.85 10.63
CA GLY A 287 -17.96 -9.78 11.95
C GLY A 287 -18.20 -8.34 12.42
N PHE A 288 -17.20 -7.47 12.27
CA PHE A 288 -17.30 -6.05 12.58
C PHE A 288 -18.41 -5.35 11.78
N ARG A 289 -18.43 -5.51 10.46
CA ARG A 289 -19.44 -4.91 9.58
C ARG A 289 -20.86 -5.41 9.90
N SER A 290 -21.00 -6.70 10.24
CA SER A 290 -22.27 -7.29 10.66
C SER A 290 -22.78 -6.66 11.95
N ALA A 291 -21.91 -6.55 12.97
CA ALA A 291 -22.24 -5.94 14.25
C ALA A 291 -22.70 -4.49 14.10
N LEU A 292 -21.96 -3.67 13.36
CA LEU A 292 -22.31 -2.26 13.11
C LEU A 292 -23.69 -2.14 12.48
N THR A 293 -23.93 -2.89 11.40
CA THR A 293 -25.19 -2.81 10.65
C THR A 293 -26.38 -3.15 11.54
N LYS A 294 -26.24 -4.17 12.35
CA LYS A 294 -27.31 -4.61 13.27
C LYS A 294 -27.54 -3.59 14.37
N VAL A 295 -26.50 -3.21 15.11
CA VAL A 295 -26.64 -2.33 16.29
C VAL A 295 -27.22 -0.98 15.92
N PHE A 296 -26.75 -0.33 14.85
CA PHE A 296 -27.27 0.98 14.47
C PHE A 296 -28.70 0.93 13.96
N ASN A 297 -29.11 -0.12 13.23
CA ASN A 297 -30.51 -0.29 12.83
C ASN A 297 -31.42 -0.56 14.02
N ASP A 298 -31.02 -1.46 14.94
CA ASP A 298 -31.82 -1.80 16.12
C ASP A 298 -31.97 -0.58 17.04
N TYR A 299 -30.88 0.14 17.32
CA TYR A 299 -30.90 1.37 18.10
C TYR A 299 -31.75 2.46 17.47
N GLY A 300 -31.60 2.68 16.14
CA GLY A 300 -32.35 3.68 15.39
C GLY A 300 -33.85 3.45 15.42
N LYS A 301 -34.30 2.19 15.28
CA LYS A 301 -35.71 1.81 15.39
C LYS A 301 -36.25 1.95 16.81
N LYS A 302 -35.50 1.43 17.81
CA LYS A 302 -35.85 1.51 19.25
C LYS A 302 -36.06 2.95 19.70
N ASN A 303 -35.20 3.87 19.26
CA ASN A 303 -35.21 5.28 19.66
C ASN A 303 -35.97 6.19 18.66
N LYS A 304 -36.70 5.61 17.70
CA LYS A 304 -37.51 6.34 16.69
C LYS A 304 -36.71 7.33 15.82
N LEU A 305 -35.43 7.08 15.65
CA LEU A 305 -34.54 7.81 14.71
C LEU A 305 -34.69 7.30 13.29
N LEU A 306 -35.16 6.05 13.12
CA LEU A 306 -35.54 5.42 11.87
C LEU A 306 -37.01 5.04 11.91
N LYS A 307 -37.65 5.06 10.75
CA LYS A 307 -39.04 4.54 10.59
C LYS A 307 -39.03 3.02 10.66
N GLU A 308 -40.16 2.38 10.97
CA GLU A 308 -40.23 0.93 11.09
C GLU A 308 -39.81 0.18 9.82
N ASN A 309 -40.16 0.74 8.65
CA ASN A 309 -39.82 0.19 7.33
C ASN A 309 -38.49 0.74 6.76
N GLU A 310 -37.82 1.63 7.46
CA GLU A 310 -36.52 2.19 7.06
C GLU A 310 -35.38 1.32 7.60
N GLN A 311 -34.45 0.96 6.73
CA GLN A 311 -33.30 0.16 7.07
C GLN A 311 -32.07 0.71 6.38
N LEU A 312 -31.05 1.03 7.16
CA LEU A 312 -29.76 1.47 6.67
C LEU A 312 -28.94 0.27 6.18
N SER A 313 -28.28 0.42 5.05
CA SER A 313 -27.30 -0.56 4.60
C SER A 313 -25.99 -0.43 5.42
N GLY A 314 -25.16 -1.45 5.37
CA GLY A 314 -23.85 -1.38 6.00
C GLY A 314 -22.98 -0.24 5.44
N GLU A 315 -23.08 0.07 4.15
CA GLU A 315 -22.36 1.16 3.50
C GLU A 315 -22.80 2.52 4.01
N ASP A 316 -24.10 2.72 4.19
CA ASP A 316 -24.64 3.98 4.72
C ASP A 316 -24.08 4.29 6.11
N ILE A 317 -23.94 3.24 6.97
CA ILE A 317 -23.42 3.36 8.33
C ILE A 317 -21.92 3.61 8.34
N ARG A 318 -21.18 3.08 7.37
CA ARG A 318 -19.73 3.20 7.29
C ARG A 318 -19.25 4.41 6.49
N GLU A 319 -20.14 5.22 5.93
CA GLU A 319 -19.73 6.49 5.31
C GLU A 319 -19.05 7.41 6.32
N GLY A 320 -17.81 7.78 6.05
CA GLY A 320 -16.98 8.60 6.95
C GLY A 320 -16.52 7.87 8.22
N LEU A 321 -16.54 6.55 8.24
CA LEU A 321 -16.02 5.75 9.34
C LEU A 321 -14.51 5.54 9.19
N THR A 322 -13.75 5.86 10.25
CA THR A 322 -12.38 5.37 10.45
C THR A 322 -12.39 4.31 11.53
N ALA A 323 -11.92 3.10 11.24
CA ALA A 323 -11.90 1.98 12.17
C ALA A 323 -10.65 1.12 12.05
N ILE A 324 -10.16 0.66 13.19
CA ILE A 324 -9.11 -0.35 13.33
C ILE A 324 -9.73 -1.57 13.99
N VAL A 325 -9.61 -2.72 13.34
CA VAL A 325 -10.07 -4.02 13.86
C VAL A 325 -8.86 -4.93 14.00
N SER A 326 -8.44 -5.16 15.22
CA SER A 326 -7.30 -6.01 15.56
C SER A 326 -7.76 -7.26 16.28
N VAL A 327 -7.35 -8.43 15.81
CA VAL A 327 -7.60 -9.70 16.49
C VAL A 327 -6.28 -10.43 16.75
N LYS A 328 -6.21 -11.13 17.88
CA LYS A 328 -5.10 -12.01 18.22
C LYS A 328 -5.63 -13.42 18.34
N ILE A 329 -5.07 -14.33 17.55
CA ILE A 329 -5.51 -15.72 17.40
C ILE A 329 -4.27 -16.61 17.50
N GLU A 330 -4.38 -17.73 18.24
CA GLU A 330 -3.27 -18.65 18.44
C GLU A 330 -2.86 -19.36 17.12
N ASP A 331 -3.84 -19.77 16.33
CA ASP A 331 -3.63 -20.47 15.04
C ASP A 331 -4.43 -19.78 13.90
N PRO A 332 -3.96 -18.64 13.37
CA PRO A 332 -4.64 -17.95 12.30
C PRO A 332 -4.52 -18.68 10.96
N GLN A 333 -5.64 -18.85 10.29
CA GLN A 333 -5.75 -19.45 8.97
C GLN A 333 -6.00 -18.35 7.93
N PHE A 334 -5.06 -18.16 7.03
CA PHE A 334 -5.19 -17.18 5.97
C PHE A 334 -5.53 -17.83 4.62
N GLU A 335 -6.28 -17.13 3.81
CA GLU A 335 -6.47 -17.49 2.40
C GLU A 335 -5.19 -17.09 1.63
N GLY A 336 -4.33 -18.08 1.32
CA GLY A 336 -3.09 -17.89 0.57
C GLY A 336 -1.84 -17.56 1.40
N GLN A 337 -0.68 -17.65 0.73
CA GLN A 337 0.66 -17.48 1.34
C GLN A 337 0.92 -16.03 1.81
N THR A 338 0.29 -15.05 1.17
CA THR A 338 0.52 -13.63 1.40
C THR A 338 -0.22 -13.07 2.62
N LYS A 339 -0.98 -13.90 3.35
CA LYS A 339 -1.69 -13.54 4.59
C LYS A 339 -2.70 -12.37 4.45
N GLN A 340 -3.21 -12.12 3.25
CA GLN A 340 -4.02 -10.92 2.94
C GLN A 340 -5.45 -10.99 3.48
N LYS A 341 -5.98 -12.21 3.74
CA LYS A 341 -7.36 -12.42 4.17
C LYS A 341 -7.47 -13.52 5.21
N LEU A 342 -8.13 -13.22 6.33
CA LEU A 342 -8.36 -14.17 7.41
C LEU A 342 -9.56 -15.09 7.10
N GLY A 343 -9.35 -16.42 7.28
CA GLY A 343 -10.37 -17.45 7.07
C GLY A 343 -11.07 -17.99 8.32
N ASN A 344 -10.48 -17.81 9.52
CA ASN A 344 -11.00 -18.36 10.78
C ASN A 344 -12.47 -17.98 11.06
N SER A 345 -13.39 -18.94 11.10
CA SER A 345 -14.82 -18.68 11.34
C SER A 345 -15.11 -18.15 12.72
N GLU A 346 -14.37 -18.60 13.75
CA GLU A 346 -14.50 -18.15 15.14
C GLU A 346 -14.21 -16.66 15.31
N ALA A 347 -13.31 -16.09 14.54
CA ALA A 347 -13.01 -14.66 14.55
C ALA A 347 -14.23 -13.80 14.20
N ARG A 348 -15.06 -14.25 13.23
CA ARG A 348 -16.29 -13.56 12.87
C ARG A 348 -17.26 -13.47 14.04
N GLY A 349 -17.48 -14.59 14.72
CA GLY A 349 -18.40 -14.68 15.87
C GLY A 349 -17.89 -13.88 17.09
N ALA A 350 -16.58 -13.93 17.35
CA ALA A 350 -15.96 -13.22 18.44
C ALA A 350 -16.07 -11.69 18.25
N VAL A 351 -15.69 -11.19 17.07
CA VAL A 351 -15.76 -9.75 16.76
C VAL A 351 -17.21 -9.26 16.75
N ASP A 352 -18.14 -9.97 16.09
CA ASP A 352 -19.56 -9.59 16.05
C ASP A 352 -20.15 -9.49 17.47
N ASN A 353 -19.88 -10.45 18.33
CA ASN A 353 -20.42 -10.47 19.69
C ASN A 353 -19.85 -9.34 20.57
N ILE A 354 -18.51 -9.18 20.60
CA ILE A 354 -17.84 -8.20 21.46
C ILE A 354 -18.23 -6.78 21.02
N VAL A 355 -18.16 -6.50 19.71
CA VAL A 355 -18.52 -5.18 19.18
C VAL A 355 -19.99 -4.88 19.43
N ARG A 356 -20.90 -5.82 19.15
CA ARG A 356 -22.34 -5.64 19.38
C ARG A 356 -22.62 -5.27 20.84
N THR A 357 -22.15 -6.07 21.78
CA THR A 357 -22.44 -5.88 23.20
C THR A 357 -21.91 -4.53 23.70
N GLN A 358 -20.71 -4.17 23.36
CA GLN A 358 -20.10 -2.94 23.88
C GLN A 358 -20.59 -1.69 23.14
N LEU A 359 -20.85 -1.79 21.85
CA LEU A 359 -21.42 -0.69 21.08
C LEU A 359 -22.86 -0.36 21.51
N GLU A 360 -23.70 -1.37 21.80
CA GLU A 360 -25.03 -1.15 22.36
C GLU A 360 -24.97 -0.34 23.67
N ILE A 361 -24.06 -0.72 24.58
CA ILE A 361 -23.84 0.01 25.83
C ILE A 361 -23.37 1.44 25.56
N PHE A 362 -22.40 1.61 24.65
CA PHE A 362 -21.87 2.93 24.30
C PHE A 362 -22.97 3.85 23.76
N LEU A 363 -23.82 3.37 22.84
CA LEU A 363 -24.90 4.18 22.25
C LEU A 363 -25.97 4.58 23.28
N GLU A 364 -26.31 3.70 24.23
CA GLU A 364 -27.24 4.03 25.31
C GLU A 364 -26.64 5.10 26.26
N GLN A 365 -25.34 5.07 26.50
CA GLN A 365 -24.64 6.06 27.31
C GLN A 365 -24.39 7.39 26.57
N ASN A 366 -24.38 7.37 25.24
CA ASN A 366 -24.05 8.52 24.38
C ASN A 366 -25.12 8.79 23.30
N PRO A 367 -26.37 9.09 23.69
CA PRO A 367 -27.46 9.22 22.73
C PRO A 367 -27.29 10.33 21.70
N SER A 368 -26.55 11.40 22.04
CA SER A 368 -26.21 12.47 21.09
C SER A 368 -25.28 11.98 19.99
N VAL A 369 -24.27 11.18 20.33
CA VAL A 369 -23.35 10.56 19.37
C VAL A 369 -24.10 9.58 18.49
N ALA A 370 -24.94 8.73 19.07
CA ALA A 370 -25.78 7.79 18.34
C ALA A 370 -26.66 8.50 17.29
N LYS A 371 -27.28 9.61 17.69
CA LYS A 371 -28.11 10.43 16.80
C LYS A 371 -27.31 11.00 15.63
N MET A 372 -26.12 11.59 15.90
CA MET A 372 -25.26 12.15 14.85
C MET A 372 -24.86 11.10 13.82
N ILE A 373 -24.47 9.90 14.26
CA ILE A 373 -24.07 8.81 13.37
C ILE A 373 -25.27 8.35 12.50
N ILE A 374 -26.45 8.16 13.10
CA ILE A 374 -27.64 7.72 12.38
C ILE A 374 -28.11 8.79 11.39
N GLU A 375 -28.09 10.08 11.77
CA GLU A 375 -28.44 11.18 10.86
C GLU A 375 -27.50 11.25 9.65
N LYS A 376 -26.19 11.08 9.87
CA LYS A 376 -25.21 10.98 8.77
C LYS A 376 -25.51 9.77 7.88
N SER A 377 -25.79 8.61 8.47
CA SER A 377 -26.10 7.39 7.72
C SER A 377 -27.38 7.53 6.88
N VAL A 378 -28.40 8.21 7.38
CA VAL A 378 -29.63 8.54 6.61
C VAL A 378 -29.31 9.47 5.43
N MET A 379 -28.42 10.46 5.63
CA MET A 379 -27.99 11.32 4.52
C MET A 379 -27.19 10.55 3.47
N ALA A 380 -26.32 9.62 3.91
CA ALA A 380 -25.58 8.73 3.02
C ALA A 380 -26.53 7.83 2.20
N GLN A 381 -27.53 7.23 2.83
CA GLN A 381 -28.57 6.44 2.16
C GLN A 381 -29.27 7.24 1.05
N ARG A 382 -29.70 8.46 1.36
CA ARG A 382 -30.37 9.33 0.37
C ARG A 382 -29.46 9.67 -0.81
N ALA A 383 -28.18 9.97 -0.54
CA ALA A 383 -27.19 10.25 -1.58
C ALA A 383 -26.95 9.02 -2.46
N ARG A 384 -26.80 7.82 -1.88
CA ARG A 384 -26.65 6.54 -2.59
C ARG A 384 -27.86 6.21 -3.45
N GLU A 385 -29.08 6.39 -2.93
CA GLU A 385 -30.30 6.20 -3.72
C GLU A 385 -30.42 7.19 -4.89
N ALA A 386 -30.03 8.45 -4.69
CA ALA A 386 -29.99 9.45 -5.75
C ALA A 386 -28.95 9.09 -6.83
N ALA A 387 -27.78 8.65 -6.41
CA ALA A 387 -26.72 8.17 -7.32
C ALA A 387 -27.19 6.96 -8.14
N ARG A 388 -27.85 5.99 -7.50
CA ARG A 388 -28.43 4.82 -8.17
C ARG A 388 -29.47 5.22 -9.23
N LYS A 389 -30.38 6.13 -8.90
CA LYS A 389 -31.37 6.65 -9.87
C LYS A 389 -30.66 7.34 -11.06
N ALA A 390 -29.66 8.16 -10.82
CA ALA A 390 -28.90 8.84 -11.87
C ALA A 390 -28.18 7.82 -12.79
N ARG A 391 -27.57 6.78 -12.22
CA ARG A 391 -26.95 5.68 -12.93
C ARG A 391 -27.95 4.93 -13.81
N ASP A 392 -29.10 4.54 -13.24
CA ASP A 392 -30.13 3.76 -13.96
C ASP A 392 -30.73 4.56 -15.13
N LEU A 393 -30.89 5.88 -14.96
CA LEU A 393 -31.32 6.76 -16.05
C LEU A 393 -30.29 6.83 -17.17
N THR A 394 -29.00 6.86 -16.82
CA THR A 394 -27.90 6.86 -17.79
C THR A 394 -27.84 5.52 -18.55
N ARG A 395 -27.95 4.39 -17.84
CA ARG A 395 -28.00 3.05 -18.45
C ARG A 395 -29.19 2.88 -19.41
N ARG A 396 -30.37 3.38 -19.03
CA ARG A 396 -31.57 3.31 -19.91
C ARG A 396 -31.38 4.14 -21.19
N LYS A 397 -30.79 5.33 -21.09
CA LYS A 397 -30.45 6.13 -22.27
C LYS A 397 -29.44 5.42 -23.17
N SER A 398 -28.37 4.86 -22.60
CA SER A 398 -27.36 4.11 -23.35
C SER A 398 -27.92 2.83 -24.00
N ALA A 399 -28.88 2.15 -23.36
CA ALA A 399 -29.54 0.97 -23.92
C ALA A 399 -30.48 1.30 -25.08
N LEU A 400 -31.11 2.49 -25.09
CA LEU A 400 -31.98 2.97 -26.16
C LEU A 400 -31.17 3.54 -27.35
N GLU A 401 -29.96 4.09 -27.12
CA GLU A 401 -29.12 4.70 -28.15
C GLU A 401 -28.05 3.74 -28.71
N GLY A 402 -28.06 2.44 -28.30
CA GLY A 402 -26.96 1.51 -28.52
C GLY A 402 -25.72 1.96 -27.74
N MET A 403 -24.99 1.08 -27.06
CA MET A 403 -23.83 1.44 -26.20
C MET A 403 -22.89 2.45 -26.90
N SER A 404 -23.27 3.73 -26.94
CA SER A 404 -22.46 4.76 -27.58
C SER A 404 -21.33 5.16 -26.62
N LEU A 405 -20.13 4.94 -27.07
CA LEU A 405 -18.93 5.46 -26.42
C LEU A 405 -18.99 6.99 -26.32
N PRO A 406 -18.29 7.62 -25.37
CA PRO A 406 -18.28 9.07 -25.26
C PRO A 406 -17.93 9.71 -26.61
N GLY A 407 -18.71 10.68 -27.09
CA GLY A 407 -18.50 11.29 -28.40
C GLY A 407 -17.15 11.96 -28.59
N LYS A 408 -16.44 12.25 -27.49
CA LYS A 408 -15.08 12.79 -27.51
C LYS A 408 -13.98 11.72 -27.54
N LEU A 409 -14.31 10.44 -27.27
CA LEU A 409 -13.35 9.35 -27.34
C LEU A 409 -12.99 9.02 -28.79
N ALA A 410 -11.73 9.09 -29.13
CA ALA A 410 -11.19 8.51 -30.35
C ALA A 410 -10.71 7.10 -30.04
N ASP A 411 -11.61 6.10 -30.22
CA ASP A 411 -11.31 4.71 -29.89
C ASP A 411 -10.33 4.05 -30.87
N CYS A 412 -9.72 2.93 -30.47
CA CYS A 412 -8.89 2.09 -31.31
C CYS A 412 -9.72 0.99 -31.99
N SER A 413 -9.18 0.38 -33.03
CA SER A 413 -9.89 -0.62 -33.83
C SER A 413 -9.74 -2.05 -33.29
N ASP A 414 -8.63 -2.37 -32.63
CA ASP A 414 -8.43 -3.67 -31.97
C ASP A 414 -9.41 -3.85 -30.81
N LYS A 415 -9.81 -5.09 -30.57
CA LYS A 415 -10.75 -5.47 -29.52
C LYS A 415 -10.10 -6.29 -28.40
N ASP A 416 -8.85 -6.65 -28.54
CA ASP A 416 -8.07 -7.35 -27.54
C ASP A 416 -7.54 -6.34 -26.51
N PRO A 417 -8.06 -6.32 -25.25
CA PRO A 417 -7.64 -5.34 -24.26
C PRO A 417 -6.14 -5.37 -23.95
N SER A 418 -5.51 -6.55 -24.10
CA SER A 418 -4.09 -6.72 -23.81
C SER A 418 -3.17 -5.95 -24.78
N LYS A 419 -3.69 -5.63 -25.97
CA LYS A 419 -3.00 -4.85 -27.00
C LYS A 419 -3.41 -3.39 -27.00
N CYS A 420 -4.54 -3.07 -26.37
CA CYS A 420 -5.13 -1.75 -26.41
C CYS A 420 -4.67 -0.88 -25.25
N GLU A 421 -4.46 0.38 -25.53
CA GLU A 421 -4.13 1.40 -24.55
C GLU A 421 -4.94 2.67 -24.77
N ILE A 422 -5.25 3.39 -23.66
CA ILE A 422 -5.98 4.64 -23.70
C ILE A 422 -5.14 5.76 -23.09
N TYR A 423 -5.00 6.86 -23.82
CA TYR A 423 -4.40 8.10 -23.34
C TYR A 423 -5.47 9.04 -22.83
N ILE A 424 -5.37 9.43 -21.58
CA ILE A 424 -6.18 10.50 -20.97
C ILE A 424 -5.38 11.78 -21.12
N VAL A 425 -5.87 12.69 -21.96
CA VAL A 425 -5.11 13.88 -22.39
C VAL A 425 -5.78 15.15 -21.89
N GLU A 426 -4.97 16.10 -21.42
CA GLU A 426 -5.45 17.41 -21.00
C GLU A 426 -5.83 18.28 -22.21
N GLY A 427 -7.10 18.72 -22.24
CA GLY A 427 -7.62 19.67 -23.19
C GLY A 427 -7.85 19.12 -24.62
N ASP A 428 -8.62 19.91 -25.38
CA ASP A 428 -8.96 19.56 -26.77
C ASP A 428 -7.78 19.80 -27.73
N SER A 429 -6.85 20.72 -27.41
CA SER A 429 -5.68 21.03 -28.25
C SER A 429 -4.69 19.87 -28.27
N ALA A 430 -4.18 19.46 -27.10
CA ALA A 430 -3.30 18.31 -26.99
C ALA A 430 -4.02 17.01 -27.43
N GLY A 431 -5.32 16.90 -27.16
CA GLY A 431 -6.16 15.82 -27.68
C GLY A 431 -6.21 15.76 -29.20
N GLY A 432 -6.16 16.90 -29.89
CA GLY A 432 -6.09 16.99 -31.35
C GLY A 432 -4.76 16.46 -31.90
N SER A 433 -3.63 16.91 -31.37
CA SER A 433 -2.30 16.42 -31.72
C SER A 433 -2.18 14.92 -31.43
N ALA A 434 -2.61 14.45 -30.28
CA ALA A 434 -2.58 13.03 -29.91
C ALA A 434 -3.45 12.14 -30.84
N LYS A 435 -4.65 12.61 -31.21
CA LYS A 435 -5.52 11.89 -32.18
C LYS A 435 -4.88 11.74 -33.54
N THR A 436 -4.06 12.70 -33.93
CA THR A 436 -3.33 12.66 -35.21
C THR A 436 -2.10 11.76 -35.10
N ALA A 437 -1.38 11.84 -34.00
CA ALA A 437 -0.14 11.12 -33.73
C ALA A 437 -0.33 9.60 -33.55
N ARG A 438 -1.43 9.17 -32.91
CA ARG A 438 -1.65 7.82 -32.40
C ARG A 438 -1.61 6.70 -33.45
N ASP A 439 -1.26 5.51 -33.04
CA ASP A 439 -1.62 4.29 -33.76
C ASP A 439 -3.12 4.01 -33.59
N ARG A 440 -3.87 4.11 -34.67
CA ARG A 440 -5.34 3.91 -34.66
C ARG A 440 -5.74 2.46 -34.39
N ALA A 441 -4.82 1.52 -34.56
CA ALA A 441 -5.12 0.11 -34.29
C ALA A 441 -5.24 -0.16 -32.78
N THR A 442 -4.32 0.35 -31.98
CA THR A 442 -4.14 -0.04 -30.58
C THR A 442 -4.30 1.11 -29.58
N GLN A 443 -4.21 2.37 -30.02
CA GLN A 443 -4.24 3.53 -29.16
C GLN A 443 -5.54 4.31 -29.24
N ALA A 444 -6.21 4.50 -28.11
CA ALA A 444 -7.38 5.35 -27.94
C ALA A 444 -7.00 6.67 -27.26
N ILE A 445 -7.71 7.76 -27.59
CA ILE A 445 -7.50 9.09 -26.98
C ILE A 445 -8.81 9.59 -26.37
N LEU A 446 -8.75 9.94 -25.08
CA LEU A 446 -9.84 10.57 -24.34
C LEU A 446 -9.40 11.95 -23.85
N PRO A 447 -9.74 13.04 -24.53
CA PRO A 447 -9.45 14.38 -24.05
C PRO A 447 -10.39 14.75 -22.89
N LEU A 448 -9.83 15.35 -21.85
CA LEU A 448 -10.56 15.90 -20.70
C LEU A 448 -10.63 17.42 -20.81
N ARG A 449 -11.78 18.01 -20.49
CA ARG A 449 -11.97 19.47 -20.47
C ARG A 449 -11.62 20.05 -19.12
N GLY A 450 -10.34 20.36 -18.93
CA GLY A 450 -9.84 20.96 -17.70
C GLY A 450 -9.81 20.03 -16.50
N LYS A 451 -9.77 20.60 -15.29
CA LYS A 451 -9.69 19.86 -14.02
C LYS A 451 -10.98 19.08 -13.76
N ILE A 452 -10.86 17.80 -13.52
CA ILE A 452 -11.99 16.96 -13.13
C ILE A 452 -12.44 17.27 -11.71
N LEU A 453 -13.62 16.77 -11.33
CA LEU A 453 -14.11 16.86 -9.96
C LEU A 453 -13.14 16.18 -8.98
N ASN A 454 -12.78 16.88 -7.90
CA ASN A 454 -12.06 16.26 -6.80
C ASN A 454 -13.01 15.31 -6.04
N VAL A 455 -12.83 14.01 -6.25
CA VAL A 455 -13.70 12.99 -5.68
C VAL A 455 -13.51 12.81 -4.17
N GLU A 456 -12.38 13.23 -3.61
CA GLU A 456 -12.15 13.21 -2.16
C GLU A 456 -13.15 14.10 -1.40
N LYS A 457 -13.63 15.17 -2.06
CA LYS A 457 -14.56 16.16 -1.51
C LYS A 457 -16.01 16.01 -2.01
N ALA A 458 -16.30 14.96 -2.75
CA ALA A 458 -17.57 14.84 -3.45
C ALA A 458 -18.34 13.59 -3.05
N ARG A 459 -19.66 13.76 -2.88
CA ARG A 459 -20.58 12.64 -2.72
C ARG A 459 -20.76 11.87 -4.03
N LEU A 460 -21.15 10.61 -3.90
CA LEU A 460 -21.28 9.67 -5.01
C LEU A 460 -22.26 10.16 -6.10
N ASP A 461 -23.35 10.86 -5.72
CA ASP A 461 -24.32 11.43 -6.66
C ASP A 461 -23.70 12.51 -7.57
N LYS A 462 -22.81 13.35 -7.01
CA LYS A 462 -22.06 14.35 -7.77
C LYS A 462 -21.00 13.71 -8.69
N ILE A 463 -20.38 12.64 -8.22
CA ILE A 463 -19.38 11.88 -9.00
C ILE A 463 -20.05 11.28 -10.25
N TYR A 464 -21.18 10.59 -10.10
CA TYR A 464 -21.97 10.09 -11.23
C TYR A 464 -22.62 11.22 -12.06
N GLY A 465 -22.75 12.43 -11.50
CA GLY A 465 -23.22 13.63 -12.21
C GLY A 465 -22.17 14.25 -13.13
N ASN A 466 -20.87 14.06 -12.84
CA ASN A 466 -19.78 14.71 -13.56
C ASN A 466 -19.56 14.10 -14.96
N ALA A 467 -19.52 14.94 -16.00
CA ALA A 467 -19.43 14.49 -17.38
C ALA A 467 -18.10 13.82 -17.73
N GLU A 468 -16.98 14.35 -17.18
CA GLU A 468 -15.65 13.83 -17.41
C GLU A 468 -15.46 12.45 -16.77
N ILE A 469 -15.93 12.30 -15.54
CA ILE A 469 -15.89 11.02 -14.83
C ILE A 469 -16.78 9.98 -15.53
N LYS A 470 -17.98 10.36 -15.98
CA LYS A 470 -18.83 9.48 -16.79
C LYS A 470 -18.15 9.01 -18.07
N ALA A 471 -17.45 9.93 -18.74
CA ALA A 471 -16.74 9.59 -19.96
C ALA A 471 -15.64 8.54 -19.70
N MET A 472 -14.89 8.66 -18.59
CA MET A 472 -13.87 7.68 -18.20
C MET A 472 -14.50 6.33 -17.84
N ILE A 473 -15.54 6.32 -16.99
CA ILE A 473 -16.23 5.07 -16.61
C ILE A 473 -16.74 4.32 -17.85
N THR A 474 -17.33 5.05 -18.81
CA THR A 474 -17.85 4.46 -20.05
C THR A 474 -16.71 4.00 -20.96
N ALA A 475 -15.62 4.75 -21.08
CA ALA A 475 -14.47 4.39 -21.90
C ALA A 475 -13.76 3.14 -21.39
N PHE A 476 -13.54 3.03 -20.08
CA PHE A 476 -12.88 1.87 -19.46
C PHE A 476 -13.77 0.63 -19.48
N GLY A 477 -15.08 0.79 -19.30
CA GLY A 477 -16.06 -0.29 -19.35
C GLY A 477 -16.23 -1.06 -18.01
N THR A 478 -15.40 -0.79 -17.02
CA THR A 478 -15.34 -1.53 -15.74
C THR A 478 -16.44 -1.20 -14.75
N GLY A 479 -17.13 -0.05 -14.91
CA GLY A 479 -17.94 0.50 -13.81
C GLY A 479 -17.05 1.07 -12.68
N ILE A 480 -17.67 1.49 -11.59
CA ILE A 480 -17.00 1.95 -10.36
C ILE A 480 -17.74 1.43 -9.13
N HIS A 481 -17.07 1.42 -7.98
CA HIS A 481 -17.61 1.05 -6.68
C HIS A 481 -18.17 -0.39 -6.71
N GLU A 482 -19.45 -0.61 -6.32
CA GLU A 482 -20.11 -1.93 -6.33
C GLU A 482 -20.22 -2.57 -7.73
N ASP A 483 -20.24 -1.76 -8.79
CA ASP A 483 -20.34 -2.24 -10.17
C ASP A 483 -18.98 -2.50 -10.81
N PHE A 484 -17.88 -2.26 -10.08
CA PHE A 484 -16.54 -2.41 -10.64
C PHE A 484 -16.26 -3.88 -10.97
N ASP A 485 -15.89 -4.12 -12.22
CA ASP A 485 -15.56 -5.44 -12.74
C ASP A 485 -14.35 -5.31 -13.69
N ILE A 486 -13.18 -5.66 -13.19
CA ILE A 486 -11.91 -5.54 -13.93
C ILE A 486 -11.89 -6.38 -15.20
N SER A 487 -12.66 -7.49 -15.25
CA SER A 487 -12.73 -8.35 -16.43
C SER A 487 -13.33 -7.67 -17.66
N LYS A 488 -14.03 -6.54 -17.45
CA LYS A 488 -14.63 -5.71 -18.50
C LYS A 488 -13.72 -4.58 -18.97
N LEU A 489 -12.50 -4.49 -18.45
CA LEU A 489 -11.56 -3.45 -18.83
C LEU A 489 -11.23 -3.55 -20.33
N ARG A 490 -11.37 -2.43 -21.04
CA ARG A 490 -11.17 -2.37 -22.49
C ARG A 490 -9.73 -2.08 -22.90
N TYR A 491 -8.89 -1.61 -21.97
CA TYR A 491 -7.51 -1.19 -22.24
C TYR A 491 -6.61 -1.63 -21.09
N HIS A 492 -5.62 -2.48 -21.35
CA HIS A 492 -4.67 -2.93 -20.32
C HIS A 492 -3.54 -1.92 -20.06
N LYS A 493 -3.60 -0.74 -20.68
CA LYS A 493 -2.80 0.43 -20.28
C LYS A 493 -3.68 1.67 -20.29
N ILE A 494 -3.77 2.31 -19.13
CA ILE A 494 -4.41 3.60 -18.94
C ILE A 494 -3.28 4.60 -18.70
N ILE A 495 -3.03 5.47 -19.67
CA ILE A 495 -1.89 6.37 -19.67
C ILE A 495 -2.38 7.80 -19.44
N ILE A 496 -1.97 8.39 -18.34
CA ILE A 496 -2.24 9.79 -18.02
C ILE A 496 -1.15 10.62 -18.71
N MET A 497 -1.57 11.52 -19.60
CA MET A 497 -0.69 12.38 -20.38
C MET A 497 -1.14 13.82 -20.24
N THR A 498 -0.53 14.55 -19.32
CA THR A 498 -0.82 15.95 -18.98
C THR A 498 0.37 16.84 -19.31
N ASP A 499 0.13 18.15 -19.35
CA ASP A 499 1.18 19.14 -19.54
C ASP A 499 2.21 19.10 -18.41
N ALA A 500 3.46 19.48 -18.70
CA ALA A 500 4.55 19.49 -17.74
C ALA A 500 4.56 20.79 -16.89
N ASP A 501 3.40 21.22 -16.45
CA ASP A 501 3.19 22.39 -15.61
C ASP A 501 2.42 22.06 -14.33
N VAL A 502 2.21 23.06 -13.47
CA VAL A 502 1.52 22.88 -12.19
C VAL A 502 0.05 22.48 -12.36
N ASP A 503 -0.61 22.86 -13.44
CA ASP A 503 -1.99 22.50 -13.73
C ASP A 503 -2.08 21.05 -14.19
N GLY A 504 -1.16 20.60 -15.06
CA GLY A 504 -1.06 19.22 -15.48
C GLY A 504 -0.72 18.27 -14.32
N ALA A 505 0.18 18.67 -13.43
CA ALA A 505 0.47 17.92 -12.19
C ALA A 505 -0.78 17.78 -11.31
N HIS A 506 -1.58 18.86 -11.19
CA HIS A 506 -2.84 18.82 -10.43
C HIS A 506 -3.88 17.92 -11.10
N ILE A 507 -4.02 17.95 -12.42
CA ILE A 507 -4.94 17.07 -13.17
C ILE A 507 -4.53 15.61 -12.99
N SER A 508 -3.25 15.28 -13.10
CA SER A 508 -2.73 13.94 -12.82
C SER A 508 -3.09 13.47 -11.41
N THR A 509 -2.92 14.34 -10.41
CA THR A 509 -3.27 14.04 -9.00
C THR A 509 -4.78 13.79 -8.83
N LEU A 510 -5.64 14.59 -9.48
CA LEU A 510 -7.09 14.38 -9.47
C LEU A 510 -7.48 13.04 -10.10
N LEU A 511 -6.85 12.68 -11.21
CA LEU A 511 -7.07 11.39 -11.89
C LEU A 511 -6.60 10.21 -11.03
N LEU A 512 -5.42 10.31 -10.43
CA LEU A 512 -4.92 9.30 -9.50
C LEU A 512 -5.82 9.16 -8.28
N THR A 513 -6.36 10.27 -7.74
CA THR A 513 -7.33 10.25 -6.64
C THR A 513 -8.59 9.49 -7.05
N PHE A 514 -9.11 9.74 -8.24
CA PHE A 514 -10.28 9.03 -8.77
C PHE A 514 -10.02 7.53 -8.94
N LEU A 515 -8.90 7.16 -9.55
CA LEU A 515 -8.53 5.76 -9.75
C LEU A 515 -8.30 5.04 -8.42
N TYR A 516 -7.59 5.68 -7.49
CA TYR A 516 -7.32 5.13 -6.16
C TYR A 516 -8.61 4.88 -5.36
N ARG A 517 -9.55 5.83 -5.37
CA ARG A 517 -10.80 5.74 -4.57
C ARG A 517 -11.85 4.81 -5.17
N PHE A 518 -11.93 4.72 -6.50
CA PHE A 518 -13.04 4.05 -7.18
C PHE A 518 -12.67 2.87 -8.06
N MET A 519 -11.39 2.72 -8.39
CA MET A 519 -10.86 1.66 -9.25
C MET A 519 -9.45 1.20 -8.80
N PRO A 520 -9.20 0.93 -7.49
CA PRO A 520 -7.85 0.63 -6.98
C PRO A 520 -7.22 -0.59 -7.65
N ASP A 521 -8.02 -1.58 -8.06
CA ASP A 521 -7.51 -2.79 -8.71
C ASP A 521 -6.84 -2.49 -10.05
N LEU A 522 -7.18 -1.38 -10.74
CA LEU A 522 -6.46 -0.97 -11.95
C LEU A 522 -5.00 -0.59 -11.65
N ILE A 523 -4.74 -0.04 -10.48
CA ILE A 523 -3.39 0.30 -10.03
C ILE A 523 -2.67 -0.97 -9.58
N LYS A 524 -3.32 -1.82 -8.78
CA LYS A 524 -2.76 -3.08 -8.24
C LYS A 524 -2.32 -4.02 -9.36
N GLU A 525 -3.16 -4.20 -10.37
CA GLU A 525 -2.86 -5.02 -11.54
C GLU A 525 -1.88 -4.35 -12.52
N GLY A 526 -1.51 -3.09 -12.26
CA GLY A 526 -0.49 -2.36 -13.01
C GLY A 526 -0.91 -1.88 -14.38
N TYR A 527 -2.18 -1.51 -14.52
CA TYR A 527 -2.71 -0.96 -15.77
C TYR A 527 -2.59 0.56 -15.88
N VAL A 528 -2.14 1.26 -14.83
CA VAL A 528 -2.06 2.72 -14.79
C VAL A 528 -0.63 3.21 -14.97
N TYR A 529 -0.45 4.18 -15.86
CA TYR A 529 0.85 4.76 -16.21
C TYR A 529 0.78 6.28 -16.31
N LEU A 530 1.91 6.94 -16.07
CA LEU A 530 2.15 8.35 -16.36
C LEU A 530 3.08 8.45 -17.56
N ALA A 531 2.66 9.15 -18.61
CA ALA A 531 3.53 9.47 -19.75
C ALA A 531 4.57 10.51 -19.33
N GLN A 532 5.79 10.35 -19.83
CA GLN A 532 6.88 11.29 -19.63
C GLN A 532 7.23 11.95 -20.97
N PRO A 533 6.62 13.08 -21.33
CA PRO A 533 7.05 13.85 -22.49
C PRO A 533 8.40 14.52 -22.21
N PRO A 534 9.21 14.83 -23.24
CA PRO A 534 10.44 15.56 -23.05
C PRO A 534 10.17 17.00 -22.57
N LEU A 535 11.06 17.51 -21.72
CA LEU A 535 11.03 18.90 -21.26
C LEU A 535 11.69 19.85 -22.23
N TYR A 536 12.69 19.36 -22.98
CA TYR A 536 13.49 20.16 -23.89
C TYR A 536 13.66 19.51 -25.25
N LYS A 537 13.67 20.37 -26.29
CA LYS A 537 14.13 20.06 -27.63
C LYS A 537 15.38 20.89 -27.90
N LEU A 538 16.46 20.23 -28.30
CA LEU A 538 17.68 20.86 -28.78
C LEU A 538 17.81 20.62 -30.29
N GLU A 539 17.93 21.67 -31.10
CA GLU A 539 18.21 21.59 -32.51
C GLU A 539 19.57 22.20 -32.81
N LYS A 540 20.44 21.46 -33.51
CA LYS A 540 21.72 21.91 -34.02
C LYS A 540 22.03 21.25 -35.35
N ASN A 541 22.35 22.05 -36.40
CA ASN A 541 22.71 21.56 -37.72
C ASN A 541 21.68 20.57 -38.32
N LYS A 542 20.38 20.84 -38.14
CA LYS A 542 19.26 19.98 -38.55
C LYS A 542 19.16 18.62 -37.80
N LYS A 543 19.96 18.39 -36.80
CA LYS A 543 19.78 17.27 -35.89
C LYS A 543 18.99 17.73 -34.68
N VAL A 544 18.12 16.86 -34.19
CA VAL A 544 17.24 17.13 -33.06
C VAL A 544 17.57 16.12 -31.94
N TRP A 545 17.63 16.60 -30.71
CA TRP A 545 17.74 15.82 -29.49
C TRP A 545 16.62 16.24 -28.54
N TYR A 546 16.13 15.28 -27.77
CA TYR A 546 15.16 15.53 -26.72
C TYR A 546 15.79 15.24 -25.37
N ALA A 547 15.47 16.05 -24.36
CA ALA A 547 15.93 15.85 -22.98
C ALA A 547 14.73 15.85 -22.02
N TYR A 548 14.75 14.93 -21.08
CA TYR A 548 13.68 14.70 -20.11
C TYR A 548 14.01 15.29 -18.73
N SER A 549 15.22 15.82 -18.56
CA SER A 549 15.66 16.54 -17.35
C SER A 549 16.69 17.61 -17.71
N ASP A 550 16.96 18.53 -16.74
CA ASP A 550 18.02 19.53 -16.89
C ASP A 550 19.40 18.88 -16.99
N ASP A 551 19.63 17.80 -16.26
CA ASP A 551 20.89 17.06 -16.29
C ASP A 551 21.13 16.41 -17.64
N GLU A 552 20.10 15.80 -18.23
CA GLU A 552 20.17 15.20 -19.56
C GLU A 552 20.43 16.27 -20.63
N LEU A 553 19.76 17.43 -20.54
CA LEU A 553 20.05 18.56 -21.42
C LEU A 553 21.50 19.00 -21.30
N ASN A 554 22.05 19.10 -20.08
CA ASN A 554 23.43 19.45 -19.85
C ASN A 554 24.42 18.41 -20.40
N GLN A 555 24.12 17.13 -20.32
CA GLN A 555 24.91 16.05 -20.92
C GLN A 555 24.91 16.18 -22.45
N ILE A 556 23.76 16.33 -23.09
CA ILE A 556 23.62 16.54 -24.54
C ILE A 556 24.40 17.79 -24.97
N LEU A 557 24.29 18.90 -24.24
CA LEU A 557 25.06 20.14 -24.53
C LEU A 557 26.57 19.96 -24.41
N THR A 558 27.02 19.06 -23.52
CA THR A 558 28.43 18.74 -23.36
C THR A 558 28.97 17.93 -24.56
N GLU A 559 28.17 17.00 -25.06
CA GLU A 559 28.53 16.17 -26.23
C GLU A 559 28.49 16.95 -27.53
N VAL A 560 27.43 17.75 -27.72
CA VAL A 560 27.17 18.50 -28.98
C VAL A 560 27.98 19.81 -29.04
N GLY A 561 28.45 20.30 -27.89
CA GLY A 561 29.16 21.58 -27.72
C GLY A 561 28.19 22.75 -27.49
N ARG A 562 28.53 23.61 -26.55
CA ARG A 562 27.77 24.83 -26.23
C ARG A 562 28.19 25.97 -27.12
N ASP A 563 27.42 26.25 -28.17
CA ASP A 563 27.64 27.38 -29.07
C ASP A 563 26.34 28.11 -29.45
N SER A 564 26.47 29.21 -30.18
CA SER A 564 25.33 30.06 -30.57
C SER A 564 24.38 29.40 -31.60
N ASN A 565 24.76 28.24 -32.17
CA ASN A 565 23.94 27.50 -33.14
C ASN A 565 22.95 26.54 -32.46
N ASN A 566 23.04 26.40 -31.15
CA ASN A 566 22.09 25.59 -30.36
C ASN A 566 20.76 26.34 -30.23
N LYS A 567 19.71 25.75 -30.77
CA LYS A 567 18.33 26.21 -30.53
C LYS A 567 17.70 25.29 -29.50
N ILE A 568 17.51 25.82 -28.30
CA ILE A 568 16.87 25.10 -27.19
C ILE A 568 15.44 25.62 -27.07
N GLN A 569 14.47 24.72 -27.12
CA GLN A 569 13.07 24.97 -26.85
C GLN A 569 12.70 24.22 -25.59
N ARG A 570 12.15 24.91 -24.59
CA ARG A 570 11.51 24.28 -23.42
C ARG A 570 10.02 24.11 -23.74
N TYR A 571 9.53 22.89 -23.64
CA TYR A 571 8.10 22.62 -23.77
C TYR A 571 7.38 22.93 -22.47
N LYS A 572 6.32 23.73 -22.53
CA LYS A 572 5.43 24.04 -21.41
C LYS A 572 4.16 23.19 -21.41
N GLY A 573 3.77 22.72 -22.59
CA GLY A 573 2.60 21.88 -22.75
C GLY A 573 2.66 21.01 -23.99
N LEU A 574 1.88 19.95 -23.99
CA LEU A 574 1.76 18.98 -25.11
C LEU A 574 1.22 19.61 -26.40
N GLY A 575 0.46 20.70 -26.25
CA GLY A 575 -0.07 21.47 -27.39
C GLY A 575 1.00 22.21 -28.20
N GLU A 576 2.22 22.32 -27.70
CA GLU A 576 3.37 22.91 -28.39
C GLU A 576 4.09 21.89 -29.31
N MET A 577 3.79 20.61 -29.16
CA MET A 577 4.31 19.53 -29.99
C MET A 577 3.41 19.30 -31.18
N ASP A 578 4.01 19.17 -32.36
CA ASP A 578 3.30 18.62 -33.50
C ASP A 578 3.08 17.10 -33.35
N ALA A 579 2.26 16.51 -34.21
CA ALA A 579 1.87 15.12 -34.10
C ALA A 579 3.05 14.15 -34.24
N GLU A 580 4.04 14.50 -35.07
CA GLU A 580 5.24 13.68 -35.33
C GLU A 580 6.14 13.66 -34.07
N GLN A 581 6.40 14.83 -33.48
CA GLN A 581 7.16 14.98 -32.26
C GLN A 581 6.51 14.23 -31.09
N LEU A 582 5.18 14.36 -30.94
CA LEU A 582 4.43 13.67 -29.88
C LEU A 582 4.46 12.16 -30.07
N TRP A 583 4.40 11.67 -31.30
CA TRP A 583 4.57 10.25 -31.58
C TRP A 583 5.97 9.77 -31.18
N GLU A 584 7.01 10.35 -31.76
CA GLU A 584 8.40 9.91 -31.61
C GLU A 584 8.88 9.90 -30.14
N THR A 585 8.40 10.85 -29.33
CA THR A 585 8.90 11.04 -27.97
C THR A 585 8.03 10.44 -26.88
N THR A 586 6.70 10.34 -27.10
CA THR A 586 5.74 10.10 -26.01
C THR A 586 4.75 8.98 -26.29
N MET A 587 4.43 8.69 -27.57
CA MET A 587 3.39 7.73 -27.91
C MET A 587 3.89 6.47 -28.59
N ASP A 588 5.06 6.50 -29.24
CA ASP A 588 5.66 5.32 -29.86
C ASP A 588 6.04 4.28 -28.79
N PRO A 589 5.46 3.07 -28.82
CA PRO A 589 5.76 2.03 -27.83
C PRO A 589 7.24 1.64 -27.73
N GLU A 590 8.03 1.85 -28.80
CA GLU A 590 9.45 1.49 -28.84
C GLU A 590 10.35 2.56 -28.19
N HIS A 591 9.92 3.82 -28.13
CA HIS A 591 10.78 4.94 -27.71
C HIS A 591 10.27 5.71 -26.49
N ARG A 592 8.97 5.63 -26.20
CA ARG A 592 8.34 6.39 -25.10
C ARG A 592 8.80 5.94 -23.72
N ILE A 593 8.76 6.87 -22.78
CA ILE A 593 8.98 6.60 -21.34
C ILE A 593 7.63 6.63 -20.63
N LEU A 594 7.29 5.52 -19.96
CA LEU A 594 6.11 5.41 -19.12
C LEU A 594 6.52 5.06 -17.69
N LEU A 595 6.04 5.82 -16.73
CA LEU A 595 6.14 5.50 -15.31
C LEU A 595 4.91 4.70 -14.88
N ARG A 596 5.11 3.45 -14.46
CA ARG A 596 4.04 2.62 -13.92
C ARG A 596 3.66 3.11 -12.53
N VAL A 597 2.38 3.36 -12.31
CA VAL A 597 1.85 3.69 -10.99
C VAL A 597 1.69 2.39 -10.19
N THR A 598 2.27 2.35 -9.01
CA THR A 598 2.18 1.21 -8.09
C THR A 598 1.63 1.65 -6.76
N MET A 599 1.02 0.73 -6.03
CA MET A 599 0.62 0.93 -4.64
C MET A 599 0.99 -0.31 -3.83
N ASP A 600 1.34 -0.09 -2.57
CA ASP A 600 1.64 -1.15 -1.63
C ASP A 600 0.49 -1.29 -0.62
N ASP A 601 -0.08 -2.49 -0.54
CA ASP A 601 -1.15 -2.80 0.41
C ASP A 601 -0.67 -2.77 1.87
N GLU A 602 0.63 -2.98 2.11
CA GLU A 602 1.21 -2.96 3.46
C GLU A 602 1.29 -1.54 4.05
N THR A 603 1.28 -0.51 3.20
CA THR A 603 1.29 0.91 3.60
C THR A 603 -0.02 1.63 3.27
N SER A 604 -1.11 0.89 3.09
CA SER A 604 -2.40 1.43 2.65
C SER A 604 -2.97 2.53 3.56
N SER A 605 -2.71 2.47 4.87
CA SER A 605 -3.16 3.48 5.83
C SER A 605 -2.49 4.84 5.61
N GLU A 606 -1.19 4.86 5.34
CA GLU A 606 -0.45 6.09 5.04
C GLU A 606 -0.79 6.64 3.64
N LEU A 607 -1.03 5.75 2.69
CA LEU A 607 -1.47 6.13 1.35
C LEU A 607 -2.84 6.83 1.41
N ASP A 608 -3.80 6.27 2.15
CA ASP A 608 -5.11 6.89 2.40
C ASP A 608 -4.97 8.26 3.06
N LEU A 609 -4.13 8.35 4.10
CA LEU A 609 -3.86 9.59 4.80
C LEU A 609 -3.23 10.65 3.87
N THR A 610 -2.32 10.24 2.98
CA THR A 610 -1.67 11.13 2.01
C THR A 610 -2.71 11.71 1.05
N PHE A 611 -3.57 10.90 0.45
CA PHE A 611 -4.65 11.40 -0.40
C PHE A 611 -5.61 12.31 0.37
N THR A 612 -6.00 11.95 1.59
CA THR A 612 -6.87 12.79 2.42
C THR A 612 -6.19 14.12 2.78
N THR A 613 -4.92 14.13 3.10
CA THR A 613 -4.15 15.34 3.43
C THR A 613 -4.02 16.27 2.23
N LEU A 614 -3.63 15.72 1.07
CA LEU A 614 -3.39 16.51 -0.14
C LEU A 614 -4.68 16.96 -0.82
N MET A 615 -5.71 16.11 -0.85
CA MET A 615 -6.92 16.33 -1.63
C MET A 615 -8.16 16.62 -0.78
N GLY A 616 -8.10 16.48 0.54
CA GLY A 616 -9.19 16.72 1.48
C GLY A 616 -9.47 18.23 1.71
N ASP A 617 -10.45 18.52 2.57
CA ASP A 617 -10.93 19.89 2.82
C ASP A 617 -10.02 20.71 3.74
N LYS A 618 -9.30 20.06 4.68
CA LYS A 618 -8.43 20.75 5.62
C LYS A 618 -7.18 21.30 4.94
N VAL A 619 -6.94 22.60 5.13
CA VAL A 619 -5.78 23.30 4.56
C VAL A 619 -4.53 23.10 5.42
N GLU A 620 -4.68 23.11 6.75
CA GLU A 620 -3.56 23.08 7.70
C GLU A 620 -2.67 21.86 7.56
N PRO A 621 -3.21 20.59 7.56
CA PRO A 621 -2.40 19.42 7.38
C PRO A 621 -1.68 19.38 6.02
N ARG A 622 -2.29 19.98 4.98
CA ARG A 622 -1.65 20.10 3.66
C ARG A 622 -0.50 21.07 3.69
N ARG A 623 -0.65 22.21 4.39
CA ARG A 623 0.42 23.19 4.55
C ARG A 623 1.60 22.58 5.30
N GLU A 624 1.35 21.91 6.42
CA GLU A 624 2.37 21.19 7.18
C GLU A 624 3.11 20.17 6.31
N PHE A 625 2.37 19.37 5.54
CA PHE A 625 2.97 18.41 4.61
C PHE A 625 3.89 19.08 3.58
N ILE A 626 3.47 20.23 3.00
CA ILE A 626 4.28 20.99 2.03
C ILE A 626 5.55 21.52 2.70
N GLU A 627 5.44 22.10 3.91
CA GLU A 627 6.57 22.67 4.65
C GLU A 627 7.59 21.58 5.02
N GLU A 628 7.15 20.42 5.48
CA GLU A 628 8.01 19.27 5.83
C GLU A 628 8.75 18.71 4.62
N ASN A 629 8.10 18.67 3.45
CA ASN A 629 8.63 18.03 2.24
C ASN A 629 9.26 19.02 1.24
N ALA A 630 9.19 20.34 1.47
CA ALA A 630 9.68 21.35 0.55
C ALA A 630 11.18 21.18 0.19
N LYS A 631 11.99 20.72 1.13
CA LYS A 631 13.42 20.47 0.94
C LYS A 631 13.75 19.35 -0.07
N TYR A 632 12.80 18.46 -0.35
CA TYR A 632 12.98 17.36 -1.29
C TYR A 632 12.53 17.69 -2.72
N VAL A 633 11.93 18.86 -2.93
CA VAL A 633 11.47 19.30 -4.26
C VAL A 633 12.67 19.73 -5.09
N GLN A 634 12.94 18.99 -6.16
CA GLN A 634 14.07 19.25 -7.07
C GLN A 634 13.70 20.14 -8.26
N ASN A 635 12.44 20.13 -8.70
CA ASN A 635 11.96 20.84 -9.89
C ASN A 635 10.85 21.81 -9.51
N LEU A 636 11.21 23.02 -9.12
CA LEU A 636 10.26 24.13 -8.99
C LEU A 636 10.18 24.85 -10.33
N ASP A 637 8.99 24.94 -10.91
CA ASP A 637 8.72 25.80 -12.06
C ASP A 637 8.56 27.24 -11.51
N ILE A 638 9.69 27.96 -11.41
CA ILE A 638 9.76 29.36 -10.93
C ILE A 638 9.89 30.28 -12.13
#